data_dbf0dbaa51ec408ff4bc20b26651deee
#
_entry.id   dbf0dbaa51ec408ff4bc20b26651deee
#
_cell.length_a   1.000
_cell.length_b   1.000
_cell.length_c   1.000
_cell.angle_alpha   90.00
_cell.angle_beta   90.00
_cell.angle_gamma   90.00
#
_symmetry.space_group_name_H-M   'P 1'
#
loop_
_entity.id
_entity.type
_entity.pdbx_description
1 polymer ?
#
loop_
_entity_poly.entity_id
_entity_poly.type
_entity_poly.pdbx_seq_one_letter_code
_entity_poly.pdbx_strand_id
1 'polypeptide(L)'
;MLKLMKLLVLMPLLANLIWASGSYHKKEVAKKVVKEAVKPALHPYKLDASHSSVTFSISHMMVSKVRGAFNTFDGKAHLDADGKLHKLTGTVMTNSIDTRNTKRDNHLKDPDFFNVETFPKMEFESKTVSQKGNDLTIEGTLSMIGKFRPLTLKGTINGPMDDPWGRTLMGVSVTGVIDREDYGMTWNKLLDTGGFVVGNEVTINVDLELVKEQKKE
;
A
#
# COMPACT_ATOMS: atom_id res chain seq x y z
N MET A 1 -57.84 71.17 16.88
CA MET A 1 -56.49 71.80 16.90
C MET A 1 -55.51 70.85 17.56
N LEU A 2 -54.78 70.18 16.73
CA LEU A 2 -53.29 70.17 16.65
C LEU A 2 -52.58 69.57 17.86
N LYS A 3 -52.12 68.37 17.74
CA LYS A 3 -50.74 67.87 17.70
C LYS A 3 -50.75 66.42 18.10
N LEU A 4 -50.70 65.55 17.14
CA LEU A 4 -50.21 64.22 17.35
C LEU A 4 -49.44 63.84 16.09
N MET A 5 -48.16 64.13 16.11
CA MET A 5 -47.20 63.59 15.10
C MET A 5 -45.80 63.69 15.66
N LYS A 6 -45.30 62.54 16.09
CA LYS A 6 -43.86 62.16 16.12
C LYS A 6 -43.71 61.00 17.08
N LEU A 7 -43.92 59.80 16.59
CA LEU A 7 -43.18 58.66 17.12
C LEU A 7 -43.35 57.45 16.17
N LEU A 8 -42.67 57.52 15.06
CA LEU A 8 -42.56 56.33 14.20
C LEU A 8 -41.38 56.52 13.23
N VAL A 9 -40.15 56.39 13.72
CA VAL A 9 -38.97 56.03 12.90
C VAL A 9 -37.85 55.69 13.85
N LEU A 10 -37.78 54.49 14.34
CA LEU A 10 -36.52 53.93 14.94
C LEU A 10 -36.66 52.44 15.20
N MET A 11 -37.11 51.68 14.19
CA MET A 11 -37.07 50.22 14.33
C MET A 11 -37.00 49.46 13.02
N PRO A 12 -35.99 49.66 12.16
CA PRO A 12 -35.60 48.57 11.28
C PRO A 12 -34.13 48.24 11.28
N LEU A 13 -33.23 48.91 12.03
CA LEU A 13 -31.77 48.58 11.94
C LEU A 13 -31.29 47.41 12.81
N LEU A 14 -32.03 47.01 13.85
CA LEU A 14 -31.61 45.91 14.73
C LEU A 14 -32.04 44.52 14.25
N ALA A 15 -33.10 44.44 13.43
CA ALA A 15 -33.57 43.15 12.92
C ALA A 15 -32.65 42.55 11.82
N ASN A 16 -32.00 43.41 11.04
CA ASN A 16 -31.07 42.93 10.00
C ASN A 16 -29.73 42.47 10.50
N LEU A 17 -29.25 42.91 11.67
CA LEU A 17 -27.98 42.45 12.27
C LEU A 17 -28.11 41.08 12.92
N ILE A 18 -29.29 40.77 13.48
CA ILE A 18 -29.54 39.44 14.11
C ILE A 18 -29.73 38.37 13.02
N TRP A 19 -30.30 38.70 11.87
CA TRP A 19 -30.49 37.77 10.76
C TRP A 19 -29.16 37.47 10.04
N ALA A 20 -28.28 38.45 9.88
CA ALA A 20 -26.99 38.27 9.26
C ALA A 20 -26.06 37.39 10.14
N SER A 21 -26.06 37.61 11.47
CA SER A 21 -25.25 36.84 12.39
C SER A 21 -25.69 35.38 12.50
N GLY A 22 -27.02 35.09 12.51
CA GLY A 22 -27.57 33.76 12.53
C GLY A 22 -27.31 32.96 11.27
N SER A 23 -27.29 33.63 10.11
CA SER A 23 -26.96 32.99 8.83
C SER A 23 -25.47 32.69 8.71
N TYR A 24 -24.60 33.57 9.22
CA TYR A 24 -23.14 33.35 9.23
C TYR A 24 -22.75 32.20 10.15
N HIS A 25 -23.34 32.14 11.36
CA HIS A 25 -23.06 31.07 12.31
C HIS A 25 -23.55 29.70 11.81
N LYS A 26 -24.72 29.64 11.16
CA LYS A 26 -25.22 28.39 10.53
C LYS A 26 -24.35 27.92 9.38
N LYS A 27 -23.81 28.82 8.55
CA LYS A 27 -22.89 28.46 7.46
C LYS A 27 -21.54 28.00 7.97
N GLU A 28 -21.03 28.57 9.05
CA GLU A 28 -19.75 28.19 9.64
C GLU A 28 -19.84 26.84 10.39
N VAL A 29 -20.93 26.62 11.12
CA VAL A 29 -21.22 25.32 11.76
C VAL A 29 -21.45 24.23 10.71
N ALA A 30 -22.19 24.53 9.62
CA ALA A 30 -22.34 23.59 8.52
C ALA A 30 -21.02 23.30 7.79
N LYS A 31 -20.12 24.29 7.61
CA LYS A 31 -18.75 24.08 7.08
C LYS A 31 -17.88 23.26 8.02
N LYS A 32 -18.04 23.41 9.32
CA LYS A 32 -17.26 22.65 10.32
C LYS A 32 -17.77 21.21 10.46
N VAL A 33 -19.06 20.98 10.33
CA VAL A 33 -19.67 19.63 10.35
C VAL A 33 -19.33 18.84 9.07
N VAL A 34 -19.20 19.50 7.91
CA VAL A 34 -18.78 18.84 6.66
C VAL A 34 -17.29 18.50 6.66
N LYS A 35 -16.49 18.98 7.61
CA LYS A 35 -15.04 18.80 7.66
C LYS A 35 -14.56 17.68 8.58
N GLU A 36 -15.41 17.09 9.36
CA GLU A 36 -15.15 15.77 9.96
C GLU A 36 -15.58 14.70 8.95
N ALA A 37 -14.68 14.40 8.01
CA ALA A 37 -14.84 13.25 7.15
C ALA A 37 -14.95 12.02 8.05
N VAL A 38 -16.14 11.43 8.10
CA VAL A 38 -16.37 10.16 8.79
C VAL A 38 -15.32 9.19 8.26
N LYS A 39 -14.41 8.76 9.14
CA LYS A 39 -13.37 7.81 8.76
C LYS A 39 -14.08 6.54 8.27
N PRO A 40 -13.83 6.06 7.04
CA PRO A 40 -14.55 4.92 6.50
C PRO A 40 -14.36 3.70 7.40
N ALA A 41 -15.41 2.90 7.56
CA ALA A 41 -15.31 1.62 8.23
C ALA A 41 -14.40 0.71 7.39
N LEU A 42 -13.35 0.18 7.99
CA LEU A 42 -12.39 -0.68 7.33
C LEU A 42 -12.71 -2.14 7.63
N HIS A 43 -12.65 -2.96 6.60
CA HIS A 43 -12.82 -4.40 6.67
C HIS A 43 -11.46 -5.08 6.50
N PRO A 44 -11.11 -6.03 7.37
CA PRO A 44 -9.88 -6.80 7.21
C PRO A 44 -10.04 -7.83 6.09
N TYR A 45 -8.97 -7.98 5.31
CA TYR A 45 -8.79 -9.01 4.30
C TYR A 45 -7.51 -9.76 4.58
N LYS A 46 -7.55 -11.08 4.42
CA LYS A 46 -6.41 -11.97 4.54
C LYS A 46 -5.95 -12.41 3.16
N LEU A 47 -4.64 -12.56 3.00
CA LEU A 47 -4.04 -13.08 1.78
C LEU A 47 -4.36 -14.58 1.63
N ASP A 48 -4.78 -14.99 0.43
CA ASP A 48 -4.81 -16.40 0.00
C ASP A 48 -3.50 -16.75 -0.70
N ALA A 49 -2.61 -17.44 -0.01
CA ALA A 49 -1.29 -17.79 -0.53
C ALA A 49 -1.35 -18.76 -1.71
N SER A 50 -2.45 -19.54 -1.86
CA SER A 50 -2.59 -20.50 -2.96
C SER A 50 -2.87 -19.84 -4.31
N HIS A 51 -3.42 -18.62 -4.29
CA HIS A 51 -3.72 -17.80 -5.48
C HIS A 51 -2.89 -16.51 -5.54
N SER A 52 -1.77 -16.48 -4.81
CA SER A 52 -0.90 -15.32 -4.74
C SER A 52 0.55 -15.69 -5.08
N SER A 53 1.32 -14.70 -5.47
CA SER A 53 2.74 -14.87 -5.76
C SER A 53 3.58 -13.65 -5.38
N VAL A 54 4.81 -13.92 -4.92
CA VAL A 54 5.85 -12.91 -4.72
C VAL A 54 7.06 -13.34 -5.52
N THR A 55 7.35 -12.61 -6.61
CA THR A 55 8.42 -12.95 -7.55
C THR A 55 9.36 -11.79 -7.77
N PHE A 56 10.55 -12.08 -8.28
CA PHE A 56 11.53 -11.06 -8.61
C PHE A 56 12.31 -11.39 -9.90
N SER A 57 12.92 -10.36 -10.48
CA SER A 57 13.87 -10.52 -11.57
C SER A 57 15.02 -9.54 -11.45
N ILE A 58 16.21 -9.99 -11.84
CA ILE A 58 17.45 -9.20 -11.82
C ILE A 58 18.27 -9.49 -13.07
N SER A 59 18.98 -8.48 -13.59
CA SER A 59 19.87 -8.66 -14.74
C SER A 59 21.06 -9.56 -14.42
N HIS A 60 21.43 -10.43 -15.37
CA HIS A 60 22.54 -11.34 -15.27
C HIS A 60 23.45 -11.20 -16.50
N MET A 61 24.71 -10.86 -16.26
CA MET A 61 25.75 -10.65 -17.30
C MET A 61 25.32 -9.68 -18.40
N MET A 62 24.37 -8.78 -18.12
CA MET A 62 23.78 -7.82 -19.08
C MET A 62 23.07 -8.46 -20.30
N VAL A 63 22.98 -9.78 -20.40
CA VAL A 63 22.38 -10.51 -21.56
C VAL A 63 21.11 -11.24 -21.21
N SER A 64 20.85 -11.53 -19.92
CA SER A 64 19.67 -12.28 -19.49
C SER A 64 19.14 -11.77 -18.14
N LYS A 65 18.05 -12.38 -17.65
CA LYS A 65 17.53 -12.12 -16.31
C LYS A 65 17.43 -13.42 -15.52
N VAL A 66 17.94 -13.42 -14.30
CA VAL A 66 17.54 -14.39 -13.28
C VAL A 66 16.15 -14.00 -12.79
N ARG A 67 15.28 -15.00 -12.66
CA ARG A 67 13.96 -14.88 -12.04
C ARG A 67 13.88 -15.85 -10.88
N GLY A 68 13.18 -15.43 -9.84
CA GLY A 68 12.92 -16.26 -8.67
C GLY A 68 11.59 -15.92 -8.02
N ALA A 69 11.19 -16.76 -7.10
CA ALA A 69 10.01 -16.60 -6.27
C ALA A 69 10.37 -16.81 -4.79
N PHE A 70 9.50 -16.32 -3.91
CA PHE A 70 9.46 -16.73 -2.51
C PHE A 70 8.18 -17.55 -2.31
N ASN A 71 8.35 -18.81 -1.87
CA ASN A 71 7.25 -19.74 -1.79
C ASN A 71 6.47 -19.70 -0.45
N THR A 72 6.97 -18.92 0.53
CA THR A 72 6.33 -18.77 1.84
C THR A 72 6.20 -17.29 2.17
N PHE A 73 4.97 -16.81 2.18
CA PHE A 73 4.62 -15.43 2.48
C PHE A 73 3.21 -15.36 3.07
N ASP A 74 2.90 -14.26 3.74
CA ASP A 74 1.58 -13.94 4.27
C ASP A 74 1.36 -12.43 4.20
N GLY A 75 0.09 -11.98 4.35
CA GLY A 75 -0.23 -10.57 4.31
C GLY A 75 -1.65 -10.27 4.74
N LYS A 76 -1.87 -9.00 5.03
CA LYS A 76 -3.19 -8.46 5.39
C LYS A 76 -3.43 -7.14 4.70
N ALA A 77 -4.68 -6.91 4.35
CA ALA A 77 -5.13 -5.64 3.82
C ALA A 77 -6.34 -5.12 4.59
N HIS A 78 -6.53 -3.80 4.57
CA HIS A 78 -7.74 -3.16 5.08
C HIS A 78 -8.35 -2.34 3.95
N LEU A 79 -9.59 -2.66 3.61
CA LEU A 79 -10.36 -2.00 2.57
C LEU A 79 -11.65 -1.42 3.15
N ASP A 80 -12.16 -0.36 2.54
CA ASP A 80 -13.50 0.14 2.87
C ASP A 80 -14.60 -0.66 2.13
N ALA A 81 -15.85 -0.23 2.35
CA ALA A 81 -17.01 -0.90 1.76
C ALA A 81 -17.05 -0.81 0.21
N ASP A 82 -16.41 0.22 -0.36
CA ASP A 82 -16.33 0.46 -1.80
C ASP A 82 -15.14 -0.30 -2.45
N GLY A 83 -14.40 -1.10 -1.68
CA GLY A 83 -13.23 -1.85 -2.15
C GLY A 83 -11.96 -1.01 -2.31
N LYS A 84 -11.92 0.19 -1.72
CA LYS A 84 -10.72 1.01 -1.72
C LYS A 84 -9.73 0.49 -0.68
N LEU A 85 -8.49 0.27 -1.12
CA LEU A 85 -7.40 -0.15 -0.25
C LEU A 85 -6.91 1.03 0.61
N HIS A 86 -6.79 0.81 1.91
CA HIS A 86 -6.27 1.79 2.88
C HIS A 86 -4.96 1.36 3.51
N LYS A 87 -4.76 0.05 3.71
CA LYS A 87 -3.54 -0.49 4.30
C LYS A 87 -3.21 -1.85 3.69
N LEU A 88 -1.93 -2.09 3.44
CA LEU A 88 -1.37 -3.37 3.04
C LEU A 88 -0.13 -3.67 3.89
N THR A 89 -0.05 -4.88 4.43
CA THR A 89 1.15 -5.42 5.08
C THR A 89 1.46 -6.79 4.51
N GLY A 90 2.74 -7.10 4.37
CA GLY A 90 3.19 -8.40 3.89
C GLY A 90 4.44 -8.85 4.62
N THR A 91 4.57 -10.15 4.82
CA THR A 91 5.74 -10.82 5.37
C THR A 91 6.15 -11.93 4.43
N VAL A 92 7.43 -12.02 4.12
CA VAL A 92 8.02 -13.03 3.22
C VAL A 92 9.14 -13.73 3.97
N MET A 93 9.13 -15.07 3.96
CA MET A 93 10.19 -15.89 4.54
C MET A 93 11.36 -15.98 3.56
N THR A 94 12.52 -15.45 3.93
CA THR A 94 13.71 -15.35 3.06
C THR A 94 14.29 -16.71 2.66
N ASN A 95 14.15 -17.72 3.54
CA ASN A 95 14.60 -19.08 3.27
C ASN A 95 13.77 -19.82 2.21
N SER A 96 12.59 -19.28 1.84
CA SER A 96 11.69 -19.87 0.84
C SER A 96 12.03 -19.49 -0.60
N ILE A 97 13.18 -18.82 -0.80
CA ILE A 97 13.64 -18.41 -2.12
C ILE A 97 13.88 -19.61 -3.03
N ASP A 98 13.37 -19.50 -4.25
CA ASP A 98 13.52 -20.51 -5.32
C ASP A 98 13.79 -19.80 -6.65
N THR A 99 14.93 -20.06 -7.24
CA THR A 99 15.32 -19.58 -8.56
C THR A 99 15.46 -20.73 -9.57
N ARG A 100 14.97 -21.92 -9.25
CA ARG A 100 15.11 -23.17 -10.02
C ARG A 100 16.59 -23.61 -10.18
N ASN A 101 17.42 -23.27 -9.22
CA ASN A 101 18.82 -23.68 -9.18
C ASN A 101 19.28 -23.77 -7.72
N THR A 102 19.35 -24.96 -7.19
CA THR A 102 19.66 -25.25 -5.78
C THR A 102 20.99 -24.64 -5.33
N LYS A 103 22.04 -24.65 -6.19
CA LYS A 103 23.33 -24.07 -5.85
C LYS A 103 23.21 -22.55 -5.65
N ARG A 104 22.49 -21.86 -6.53
CA ARG A 104 22.22 -20.42 -6.42
C ARG A 104 21.33 -20.12 -5.22
N ASP A 105 20.28 -20.90 -4.99
CA ASP A 105 19.37 -20.70 -3.87
C ASP A 105 20.09 -20.85 -2.53
N ASN A 106 21.02 -21.79 -2.40
CA ASN A 106 21.86 -21.92 -1.22
C ASN A 106 22.73 -20.68 -1.03
N HIS A 107 23.41 -20.20 -2.08
CA HIS A 107 24.24 -19.00 -1.99
C HIS A 107 23.41 -17.74 -1.68
N LEU A 108 22.18 -17.63 -2.21
CA LEU A 108 21.28 -16.52 -1.87
C LEU A 108 20.87 -16.52 -0.39
N LYS A 109 20.90 -17.67 0.28
CA LYS A 109 20.60 -17.78 1.72
C LYS A 109 21.78 -17.40 2.62
N ASP A 110 23.01 -17.40 2.09
CA ASP A 110 24.23 -17.11 2.82
C ASP A 110 24.38 -15.61 3.20
N PRO A 111 25.34 -15.27 4.09
CA PRO A 111 25.61 -13.88 4.50
C PRO A 111 25.94 -12.88 3.39
N ASP A 112 26.39 -13.35 2.21
CA ASP A 112 26.63 -12.51 1.03
C ASP A 112 25.33 -11.87 0.49
N PHE A 113 24.16 -12.46 0.83
CA PHE A 113 22.86 -12.04 0.35
C PHE A 113 21.85 -11.91 1.49
N PHE A 114 20.87 -12.82 1.60
CA PHE A 114 19.75 -12.66 2.55
C PHE A 114 20.15 -12.97 4.00
N ASN A 115 21.23 -13.73 4.24
CA ASN A 115 21.65 -14.15 5.57
C ASN A 115 20.45 -14.68 6.40
N VAL A 116 19.80 -15.71 5.88
CA VAL A 116 18.48 -16.15 6.35
C VAL A 116 18.48 -16.63 7.80
N GLU A 117 19.63 -17.07 8.33
CA GLU A 117 19.78 -17.45 9.72
C GLU A 117 19.61 -16.25 10.66
N THR A 118 20.10 -15.08 10.26
CA THR A 118 20.02 -13.84 11.05
C THR A 118 18.75 -13.05 10.70
N PHE A 119 18.36 -13.05 9.43
CA PHE A 119 17.24 -12.27 8.89
C PHE A 119 16.23 -13.18 8.18
N PRO A 120 15.45 -13.97 8.92
CA PRO A 120 14.54 -14.97 8.33
C PRO A 120 13.35 -14.36 7.58
N LYS A 121 13.13 -13.04 7.69
CA LYS A 121 11.96 -12.35 7.12
C LYS A 121 12.32 -11.07 6.40
N MET A 122 11.56 -10.78 5.36
CA MET A 122 11.35 -9.44 4.81
C MET A 122 9.93 -9.01 5.14
N GLU A 123 9.73 -7.72 5.42
CA GLU A 123 8.42 -7.18 5.78
C GLU A 123 8.14 -5.89 5.02
N PHE A 124 6.94 -5.74 4.52
CA PHE A 124 6.45 -4.51 3.89
C PHE A 124 5.27 -3.96 4.67
N GLU A 125 5.29 -2.65 4.91
CA GLU A 125 4.16 -1.92 5.48
C GLU A 125 3.87 -0.66 4.64
N SER A 126 2.64 -0.55 4.14
CA SER A 126 2.19 0.63 3.43
C SER A 126 2.05 1.83 4.38
N LYS A 127 2.47 3.01 3.89
CA LYS A 127 2.27 4.31 4.55
C LYS A 127 1.17 5.10 3.88
N THR A 128 1.17 5.10 2.55
CA THR A 128 0.22 5.84 1.73
C THR A 128 -0.31 4.93 0.63
N VAL A 129 -1.61 4.97 0.40
CA VAL A 129 -2.25 4.29 -0.73
C VAL A 129 -3.01 5.32 -1.54
N SER A 130 -2.72 5.37 -2.84
CA SER A 130 -3.44 6.17 -3.82
C SER A 130 -4.11 5.25 -4.83
N GLN A 131 -5.44 5.34 -4.94
CA GLN A 131 -6.24 4.53 -5.87
C GLN A 131 -7.13 5.43 -6.71
N LYS A 132 -7.06 5.25 -8.03
CA LYS A 132 -7.90 5.96 -9.00
C LYS A 132 -8.51 4.95 -9.98
N GLY A 133 -9.79 4.65 -9.79
CA GLY A 133 -10.38 3.49 -10.45
C GLY A 133 -9.64 2.23 -10.02
N ASN A 134 -9.13 1.48 -11.00
CA ASN A 134 -8.33 0.29 -10.74
C ASN A 134 -6.82 0.58 -10.59
N ASP A 135 -6.35 1.77 -10.97
CA ASP A 135 -4.94 2.13 -10.85
C ASP A 135 -4.56 2.30 -9.38
N LEU A 136 -3.48 1.65 -8.98
CA LEU A 136 -3.02 1.58 -7.60
C LEU A 136 -1.56 2.03 -7.48
N THR A 137 -1.29 2.89 -6.52
CA THR A 137 0.06 3.23 -6.07
C THR A 137 0.13 3.08 -4.56
N ILE A 138 1.06 2.28 -4.07
CA ILE A 138 1.28 2.02 -2.66
C ILE A 138 2.70 2.47 -2.32
N GLU A 139 2.84 3.46 -1.46
CA GLU A 139 4.11 3.87 -0.91
C GLU A 139 4.25 3.29 0.49
N GLY A 140 5.38 2.69 0.79
CA GLY A 140 5.59 2.02 2.07
C GLY A 140 7.05 1.89 2.42
N THR A 141 7.32 1.06 3.41
CA THR A 141 8.67 0.69 3.84
C THR A 141 8.86 -0.81 3.67
N LEU A 142 9.92 -1.19 2.98
CA LEU A 142 10.41 -2.56 2.94
C LEU A 142 11.54 -2.71 3.97
N SER A 143 11.38 -3.68 4.87
CA SER A 143 12.41 -4.12 5.82
C SER A 143 13.05 -5.40 5.29
N MET A 144 14.36 -5.38 5.10
CA MET A 144 15.14 -6.52 4.60
C MET A 144 16.56 -6.42 5.13
N ILE A 145 17.11 -7.53 5.66
CA ILE A 145 18.48 -7.62 6.21
C ILE A 145 18.74 -6.50 7.24
N GLY A 146 17.79 -6.27 8.15
CA GLY A 146 17.89 -5.24 9.20
C GLY A 146 17.86 -3.79 8.70
N LYS A 147 17.66 -3.55 7.40
CA LYS A 147 17.57 -2.21 6.82
C LYS A 147 16.15 -1.89 6.36
N PHE A 148 15.75 -0.65 6.55
CA PHE A 148 14.43 -0.12 6.21
C PHE A 148 14.57 0.89 5.07
N ARG A 149 13.94 0.66 3.94
CA ARG A 149 13.99 1.54 2.77
C ARG A 149 12.58 1.83 2.25
N PRO A 150 12.37 3.03 1.70
CA PRO A 150 11.12 3.32 1.01
C PRO A 150 10.98 2.42 -0.22
N LEU A 151 9.76 1.95 -0.46
CA LEU A 151 9.39 1.21 -1.66
C LEU A 151 8.06 1.72 -2.17
N THR A 152 8.01 2.02 -3.46
CA THR A 152 6.76 2.34 -4.17
C THR A 152 6.38 1.16 -5.05
N LEU A 153 5.18 0.64 -4.83
CA LEU A 153 4.56 -0.39 -5.65
C LEU A 153 3.47 0.26 -6.51
N LYS A 154 3.46 -0.04 -7.81
CA LYS A 154 2.47 0.48 -8.77
C LYS A 154 1.84 -0.66 -9.53
N GLY A 155 0.55 -0.55 -9.83
CA GLY A 155 -0.18 -1.56 -10.56
C GLY A 155 -1.68 -1.36 -10.46
N THR A 156 -2.41 -2.44 -10.26
CA THR A 156 -3.88 -2.43 -10.28
C THR A 156 -4.48 -3.17 -9.09
N ILE A 157 -5.73 -2.81 -8.77
CA ILE A 157 -6.61 -3.53 -7.86
C ILE A 157 -7.93 -3.80 -8.57
N ASN A 158 -8.47 -5.01 -8.42
CA ASN A 158 -9.70 -5.47 -9.05
C ASN A 158 -10.63 -6.10 -8.01
N GLY A 159 -11.93 -5.92 -8.17
CA GLY A 159 -12.97 -6.37 -7.25
C GLY A 159 -13.67 -5.18 -6.58
N PRO A 160 -14.49 -5.39 -5.52
CA PRO A 160 -14.77 -6.69 -4.92
C PRO A 160 -15.58 -7.62 -5.83
N MET A 161 -15.39 -8.93 -5.68
CA MET A 161 -16.15 -9.94 -6.38
C MET A 161 -16.47 -11.09 -5.41
N ASP A 162 -17.71 -11.57 -5.43
CA ASP A 162 -18.09 -12.74 -4.64
C ASP A 162 -17.83 -14.00 -5.45
N ASP A 163 -17.22 -14.98 -4.82
CA ASP A 163 -16.98 -16.31 -5.40
C ASP A 163 -18.18 -17.25 -5.21
N PRO A 164 -18.23 -18.41 -5.88
CA PRO A 164 -19.34 -19.36 -5.75
C PRO A 164 -19.52 -19.94 -4.33
N TRP A 165 -18.56 -19.75 -3.45
CA TRP A 165 -18.60 -20.20 -2.06
C TRP A 165 -18.98 -19.10 -1.07
N GLY A 166 -19.35 -17.90 -1.56
CA GLY A 166 -19.81 -16.77 -0.76
C GLY A 166 -18.68 -15.97 -0.08
N ARG A 167 -17.43 -16.12 -0.56
CA ARG A 167 -16.33 -15.28 -0.11
C ARG A 167 -16.23 -14.02 -0.98
N THR A 168 -15.96 -12.87 -0.38
CA THR A 168 -15.66 -11.63 -1.12
C THR A 168 -14.16 -11.54 -1.35
N LEU A 169 -13.77 -11.42 -2.62
CA LEU A 169 -12.39 -11.43 -3.09
C LEU A 169 -11.97 -10.08 -3.65
N MET A 170 -10.67 -9.76 -3.52
CA MET A 170 -9.99 -8.66 -4.19
C MET A 170 -8.69 -9.16 -4.80
N GLY A 171 -8.39 -8.73 -6.03
CA GLY A 171 -7.11 -8.99 -6.69
C GLY A 171 -6.22 -7.75 -6.64
N VAL A 172 -4.94 -7.89 -6.29
CA VAL A 172 -3.93 -6.82 -6.35
C VAL A 172 -2.75 -7.32 -7.15
N SER A 173 -2.37 -6.59 -8.21
CA SER A 173 -1.19 -6.85 -9.02
C SER A 173 -0.32 -5.61 -9.05
N VAL A 174 0.86 -5.66 -8.43
CA VAL A 174 1.76 -4.50 -8.32
C VAL A 174 3.22 -4.86 -8.57
N THR A 175 3.96 -3.88 -9.06
CA THR A 175 5.39 -4.00 -9.34
C THR A 175 6.15 -2.86 -8.66
N GLY A 176 7.34 -3.15 -8.15
CA GLY A 176 8.29 -2.17 -7.64
C GLY A 176 9.72 -2.49 -8.05
N VAL A 177 10.62 -1.55 -7.85
CA VAL A 177 12.04 -1.71 -8.10
C VAL A 177 12.81 -1.29 -6.85
N ILE A 178 13.80 -2.08 -6.48
CA ILE A 178 14.75 -1.77 -5.41
C ILE A 178 16.17 -1.88 -5.93
N ASP A 179 17.10 -1.16 -5.31
CA ASP A 179 18.53 -1.44 -5.40
C ASP A 179 18.93 -2.39 -4.26
N ARG A 180 19.49 -3.56 -4.60
CA ARG A 180 19.90 -4.56 -3.62
C ARG A 180 21.05 -4.07 -2.70
N GLU A 181 21.88 -3.16 -3.19
CA GLU A 181 23.00 -2.61 -2.42
C GLU A 181 22.52 -1.69 -1.30
N ASP A 182 21.37 -1.04 -1.44
CA ASP A 182 20.71 -0.27 -0.37
C ASP A 182 20.45 -1.12 0.88
N TYR A 183 20.29 -2.43 0.68
CA TYR A 183 20.09 -3.40 1.76
C TYR A 183 21.40 -4.11 2.18
N GLY A 184 22.53 -3.81 1.50
CA GLY A 184 23.84 -4.36 1.83
C GLY A 184 24.18 -5.65 1.10
N MET A 185 23.42 -6.07 0.10
CA MET A 185 23.76 -7.19 -0.78
C MET A 185 24.77 -6.71 -1.85
N THR A 186 26.02 -6.56 -1.48
CA THR A 186 27.09 -6.00 -2.33
C THR A 186 27.86 -7.04 -3.11
N TRP A 187 27.62 -8.35 -2.85
CA TRP A 187 28.31 -9.41 -3.58
C TRP A 187 28.17 -9.24 -5.08
N ASN A 188 29.29 -9.28 -5.80
CA ASN A 188 29.34 -9.26 -7.25
C ASN A 188 30.68 -9.85 -7.75
N LYS A 189 30.76 -10.12 -9.04
CA LYS A 189 31.98 -10.54 -9.70
C LYS A 189 32.16 -9.76 -10.99
N LEU A 190 33.34 -9.22 -11.18
CA LEU A 190 33.70 -8.56 -12.44
C LEU A 190 33.86 -9.60 -13.56
N LEU A 191 33.46 -9.22 -14.76
CA LEU A 191 33.68 -10.00 -15.98
C LEU A 191 34.99 -9.54 -16.64
N ASP A 192 35.74 -10.49 -17.22
CA ASP A 192 36.96 -10.17 -17.95
C ASP A 192 36.75 -9.24 -19.15
N THR A 193 35.53 -9.26 -19.69
CA THR A 193 35.07 -8.39 -20.78
C THR A 193 34.56 -7.01 -20.32
N GLY A 194 34.65 -6.71 -19.03
CA GLY A 194 34.05 -5.55 -18.38
C GLY A 194 32.58 -5.76 -18.01
N GLY A 195 32.13 -5.11 -16.94
CA GLY A 195 30.79 -5.23 -16.36
C GLY A 195 30.70 -6.24 -15.23
N PHE A 196 29.48 -6.50 -14.77
CA PHE A 196 29.20 -7.29 -13.58
C PHE A 196 28.35 -8.52 -13.90
N VAL A 197 28.52 -9.58 -13.07
CA VAL A 197 27.72 -10.81 -13.18
C VAL A 197 26.28 -10.55 -12.82
N VAL A 198 26.00 -9.70 -11.82
CA VAL A 198 24.66 -9.42 -11.30
C VAL A 198 24.39 -7.91 -11.30
N GLY A 199 23.24 -7.49 -11.79
CA GLY A 199 22.80 -6.10 -11.71
C GLY A 199 22.45 -5.68 -10.28
N ASN A 200 22.18 -4.39 -10.07
CA ASN A 200 21.81 -3.84 -8.77
C ASN A 200 20.28 -3.73 -8.63
N GLU A 201 19.61 -3.34 -9.71
CA GLU A 201 18.16 -3.19 -9.71
C GLU A 201 17.45 -4.55 -9.73
N VAL A 202 16.59 -4.74 -8.75
CA VAL A 202 15.70 -5.91 -8.63
C VAL A 202 14.28 -5.45 -8.85
N THR A 203 13.64 -5.97 -9.90
CA THR A 203 12.20 -5.80 -10.12
C THR A 203 11.47 -6.81 -9.25
N ILE A 204 10.54 -6.34 -8.43
CA ILE A 204 9.65 -7.14 -7.58
C ILE A 204 8.26 -7.12 -8.20
N ASN A 205 7.62 -8.28 -8.35
CA ASN A 205 6.23 -8.40 -8.77
C ASN A 205 5.46 -9.15 -7.68
N VAL A 206 4.31 -8.60 -7.32
CA VAL A 206 3.45 -9.12 -6.26
C VAL A 206 2.02 -9.21 -6.81
N ASP A 207 1.51 -10.43 -6.89
CA ASP A 207 0.14 -10.73 -7.28
C ASP A 207 -0.56 -11.36 -6.08
N LEU A 208 -1.63 -10.74 -5.60
CA LEU A 208 -2.34 -11.16 -4.39
C LEU A 208 -3.82 -11.40 -4.68
N GLU A 209 -4.34 -12.50 -4.19
CA GLU A 209 -5.75 -12.68 -3.90
C GLU A 209 -5.99 -12.42 -2.41
N LEU A 210 -6.90 -11.50 -2.12
CA LEU A 210 -7.26 -11.10 -0.77
C LEU A 210 -8.71 -11.53 -0.50
N VAL A 211 -8.93 -12.25 0.59
CA VAL A 211 -10.24 -12.75 1.03
C VAL A 211 -10.71 -11.96 2.22
N LYS A 212 -11.93 -11.41 2.14
CA LYS A 212 -12.56 -10.67 3.25
C LYS A 212 -12.73 -11.57 4.47
N GLU A 213 -12.22 -11.12 5.62
CA GLU A 213 -12.44 -11.86 6.86
C GLU A 213 -13.89 -11.69 7.32
N GLN A 214 -14.57 -12.80 7.61
CA GLN A 214 -15.89 -12.79 8.23
C GLN A 214 -15.75 -12.48 9.72
N LYS A 215 -16.62 -11.60 10.24
CA LYS A 215 -16.71 -11.44 11.69
C LYS A 215 -17.12 -12.78 12.29
N LYS A 216 -16.30 -13.32 13.18
CA LYS A 216 -16.76 -14.41 14.05
C LYS A 216 -17.83 -13.82 14.97
N GLU A 217 -19.04 -14.33 14.85
CA GLU A 217 -20.12 -14.09 15.82
C GLU A 217 -19.76 -14.68 17.17
#